data_a6ba7151468aa7307213ce4b629a90ce
#
_entry.id   a6ba7151468aa7307213ce4b629a90ce
#
_cell.length_a   1.000
_cell.length_b   1.000
_cell.length_c   1.000
_cell.angle_alpha   90.00
_cell.angle_beta   90.00
_cell.angle_gamma   90.00
#
_symmetry.space_group_name_H-M   'P 1'
#
loop_
_entity.id
_entity.type
_entity.pdbx_description
1 polymer ?
#
loop_
_entity_poly.entity_id
_entity_poly.type
_entity_poly.pdbx_seq_one_letter_code
_entity_poly.pdbx_strand_id
1 'polypeptide(L)'
;YFDEMRKNLPLQYKGSVSYTFNRKRYYMVYQPVGVKDWAIIGIVPTNVMDAGMRQVQMFTIALLVVLSLMILGGIGKIFYDKEKTRKEKAEAERIELQRRKELTEQMFHGMARIVDRFVVCDLENDHYEYHERRGKELYPTEGSYLDLLSWLSRQYVILTDGENAKLVQMLAPENLRAQLKEEKDSIKFEYATRDRKNFLMMTVVPVGWQNGRLTQIIMISQDMSGQHILQELANTDGLTGLLNKRYFDAVT
;
A
#
# COMPACT_ATOMS: atom_id res chain seq x y z
N TYR A 1 -55.74 10.07 69.18
CA TYR A 1 -54.68 10.11 68.15
C TYR A 1 -53.49 11.04 68.48
N PHE A 2 -53.75 12.24 68.98
CA PHE A 2 -52.69 13.13 69.46
C PHE A 2 -52.01 12.63 70.73
N ASP A 3 -52.75 12.03 71.60
CA ASP A 3 -52.21 11.45 72.85
C ASP A 3 -51.36 10.20 72.60
N GLU A 4 -51.69 9.43 71.61
CA GLU A 4 -50.95 8.25 71.18
C GLU A 4 -49.61 8.67 70.44
N MET A 5 -49.65 9.73 69.65
CA MET A 5 -48.46 10.31 69.12
C MET A 5 -47.53 10.89 70.17
N ARG A 6 -48.09 11.56 71.20
CA ARG A 6 -47.34 12.14 72.30
C ARG A 6 -46.58 11.10 73.12
N LYS A 7 -47.11 9.91 73.23
CA LYS A 7 -46.49 8.78 73.96
C LYS A 7 -45.30 8.18 73.24
N ASN A 8 -45.29 8.27 71.91
CA ASN A 8 -44.28 7.61 71.05
C ASN A 8 -43.21 8.56 70.50
N LEU A 9 -43.35 9.88 70.73
CA LEU A 9 -42.37 10.85 70.27
C LEU A 9 -41.37 11.21 71.36
N PRO A 10 -40.09 10.99 71.21
CA PRO A 10 -39.07 11.44 72.17
C PRO A 10 -38.92 12.97 72.12
N LEU A 11 -39.88 13.69 72.65
CA LEU A 11 -39.92 15.18 72.62
C LEU A 11 -38.74 15.87 73.31
N GLN A 12 -37.85 15.11 73.95
CA GLN A 12 -36.61 15.62 74.55
C GLN A 12 -35.50 15.97 73.51
N TYR A 13 -35.60 15.46 72.29
CA TYR A 13 -34.66 15.66 71.24
C TYR A 13 -35.36 16.16 69.94
N LYS A 14 -34.65 16.96 69.14
CA LYS A 14 -35.15 17.28 67.82
C LYS A 14 -35.22 16.01 66.95
N GLY A 15 -36.29 15.86 66.20
CA GLY A 15 -36.45 14.72 65.33
C GLY A 15 -37.45 14.95 64.23
N SER A 16 -37.54 13.95 63.38
CA SER A 16 -38.50 13.94 62.28
C SER A 16 -39.16 12.55 62.16
N VAL A 17 -40.42 12.53 61.81
CA VAL A 17 -41.19 11.29 61.60
C VAL A 17 -42.15 11.46 60.43
N SER A 18 -42.35 10.44 59.64
CA SER A 18 -43.42 10.40 58.63
C SER A 18 -44.60 9.61 59.17
N TYR A 19 -45.82 10.11 59.03
CA TYR A 19 -47.05 9.42 59.42
C TYR A 19 -48.12 9.58 58.33
N THR A 20 -49.09 8.71 58.36
CA THR A 20 -50.24 8.70 57.46
C THR A 20 -51.50 9.05 58.22
N PHE A 21 -52.19 10.11 57.74
CA PHE A 21 -53.49 10.50 58.33
C PHE A 21 -54.47 10.74 57.15
N ASN A 22 -55.67 10.22 57.25
CA ASN A 22 -56.69 10.26 56.22
C ASN A 22 -56.17 9.87 54.81
N ARG A 23 -55.41 8.79 54.71
CA ARG A 23 -54.76 8.30 53.48
C ARG A 23 -53.78 9.24 52.88
N LYS A 24 -53.40 10.31 53.55
CA LYS A 24 -52.35 11.22 53.12
C LYS A 24 -51.12 11.09 54.02
N ARG A 25 -49.97 11.08 53.47
CA ARG A 25 -48.70 11.02 54.19
C ARG A 25 -48.22 12.44 54.51
N TYR A 26 -47.81 12.59 55.79
CA TYR A 26 -47.28 13.85 56.31
C TYR A 26 -45.87 13.61 56.82
N TYR A 27 -45.04 14.64 56.75
CA TYR A 27 -43.75 14.68 57.37
C TYR A 27 -43.80 15.68 58.53
N MET A 28 -43.48 15.23 59.68
CA MET A 28 -43.52 16.01 60.91
C MET A 28 -42.11 16.20 61.42
N VAL A 29 -41.70 17.46 61.66
CA VAL A 29 -40.47 17.81 62.34
C VAL A 29 -40.81 18.44 63.66
N TYR A 30 -40.14 18.02 64.72
CA TYR A 30 -40.35 18.55 66.06
C TYR A 30 -39.03 18.95 66.68
N GLN A 31 -39.08 20.06 67.49
CA GLN A 31 -37.93 20.61 68.20
C GLN A 31 -38.35 21.10 69.56
N PRO A 32 -37.72 20.62 70.66
CA PRO A 32 -38.00 21.08 72.03
C PRO A 32 -37.51 22.55 72.14
N VAL A 33 -38.30 23.37 72.89
CA VAL A 33 -38.04 24.82 73.09
C VAL A 33 -37.28 25.06 74.37
N GLY A 34 -37.03 24.08 75.23
CA GLY A 34 -36.33 24.19 76.51
C GLY A 34 -37.14 24.84 77.62
N VAL A 35 -38.45 25.10 77.48
CA VAL A 35 -39.33 25.70 78.46
C VAL A 35 -40.51 24.68 78.72
N LYS A 36 -40.64 24.14 79.95
CA LYS A 36 -41.76 23.32 80.37
C LYS A 36 -42.29 22.32 79.34
N ASP A 37 -41.56 21.36 78.97
CA ASP A 37 -41.98 20.31 77.98
C ASP A 37 -42.66 20.82 76.71
N TRP A 38 -42.34 22.04 76.26
CA TRP A 38 -42.86 22.60 75.02
C TRP A 38 -42.03 22.19 73.84
N ALA A 39 -42.66 21.79 72.73
CA ALA A 39 -42.00 21.55 71.45
C ALA A 39 -42.72 22.26 70.30
N ILE A 40 -41.98 22.77 69.40
CA ILE A 40 -42.45 23.32 68.11
C ILE A 40 -42.59 22.11 67.15
N ILE A 41 -43.76 21.97 66.57
CA ILE A 41 -44.08 20.91 65.64
C ILE A 41 -44.39 21.57 64.25
N GLY A 42 -43.61 21.24 63.22
CA GLY A 42 -43.87 21.60 61.85
C GLY A 42 -44.43 20.37 61.09
N ILE A 43 -45.61 20.51 60.52
CA ILE A 43 -46.24 19.42 59.70
C ILE A 43 -46.33 19.86 58.29
N VAL A 44 -45.68 19.09 57.37
CA VAL A 44 -45.71 19.32 55.93
C VAL A 44 -46.34 18.11 55.22
N PRO A 45 -47.36 18.31 54.43
CA PRO A 45 -47.88 17.23 53.59
C PRO A 45 -46.83 16.77 52.57
N THR A 46 -46.58 15.48 52.45
CA THR A 46 -45.56 14.94 51.54
C THR A 46 -45.87 15.24 50.06
N ASN A 47 -47.16 15.42 49.71
CA ASN A 47 -47.57 15.76 48.35
C ASN A 47 -47.05 17.13 47.89
N VAL A 48 -46.82 18.08 48.80
CA VAL A 48 -46.22 19.38 48.48
C VAL A 48 -44.72 19.25 48.21
N MET A 49 -44.02 18.45 49.01
CA MET A 49 -42.62 18.15 48.78
C MET A 49 -42.41 17.32 47.51
N ASP A 50 -43.26 16.30 47.31
CA ASP A 50 -43.19 15.39 46.16
C ASP A 50 -43.52 16.12 44.82
N ALA A 51 -44.35 17.17 44.83
CA ALA A 51 -44.65 17.94 43.63
C ALA A 51 -43.42 18.72 43.14
N GLY A 52 -42.70 19.41 44.03
CA GLY A 52 -41.47 20.11 43.72
C GLY A 52 -40.34 19.16 43.27
N MET A 53 -40.24 18.03 44.00
CA MET A 53 -39.22 17.03 43.68
C MET A 53 -39.45 16.36 42.33
N ARG A 54 -40.72 16.07 41.97
CA ARG A 54 -41.07 15.53 40.64
C ARG A 54 -40.73 16.47 39.51
N GLN A 55 -40.94 17.76 39.68
CA GLN A 55 -40.62 18.75 38.67
C GLN A 55 -39.10 18.79 38.43
N VAL A 56 -38.28 18.81 39.48
CA VAL A 56 -36.83 18.74 39.36
C VAL A 56 -36.37 17.44 38.73
N GLN A 57 -36.94 16.30 39.08
CA GLN A 57 -36.60 15.01 38.49
C GLN A 57 -36.92 14.99 36.97
N MET A 58 -38.09 15.48 36.57
CA MET A 58 -38.46 15.57 35.14
C MET A 58 -37.49 16.43 34.34
N PHE A 59 -37.11 17.58 34.90
CA PHE A 59 -36.07 18.44 34.26
C PHE A 59 -34.73 17.75 34.15
N THR A 60 -34.30 17.04 35.17
CA THR A 60 -33.03 16.32 35.17
C THR A 60 -33.02 15.19 34.14
N ILE A 61 -34.11 14.43 34.06
CA ILE A 61 -34.26 13.38 33.05
C ILE A 61 -34.27 13.95 31.65
N ALA A 62 -35.04 15.03 31.40
CA ALA A 62 -35.07 15.68 30.10
C ALA A 62 -33.69 16.19 29.68
N LEU A 63 -32.92 16.80 30.60
CA LEU A 63 -31.56 17.27 30.35
C LEU A 63 -30.60 16.12 29.97
N LEU A 64 -30.68 15.01 30.71
CA LEU A 64 -29.86 13.82 30.43
C LEU A 64 -30.19 13.19 29.08
N VAL A 65 -31.48 13.16 28.69
CA VAL A 65 -31.87 12.68 27.35
C VAL A 65 -31.31 13.57 26.25
N VAL A 66 -31.42 14.90 26.38
CA VAL A 66 -30.87 15.84 25.39
C VAL A 66 -29.35 15.71 25.29
N LEU A 67 -28.66 15.62 26.42
CA LEU A 67 -27.20 15.41 26.46
C LEU A 67 -26.80 14.10 25.77
N SER A 68 -27.50 13.02 26.06
CA SER A 68 -27.20 11.72 25.44
C SER A 68 -27.43 11.72 23.93
N LEU A 69 -28.48 12.39 23.44
CA LEU A 69 -28.74 12.55 22.01
C LEU A 69 -27.64 13.39 21.31
N MET A 70 -27.17 14.46 21.96
CA MET A 70 -26.06 15.27 21.43
C MET A 70 -24.76 14.45 21.34
N ILE A 71 -24.43 13.67 22.35
CA ILE A 71 -23.26 12.79 22.36
C ILE A 71 -23.35 11.74 21.25
N LEU A 72 -24.51 11.06 21.13
CA LEU A 72 -24.73 10.07 20.08
C LEU A 72 -24.63 10.67 18.68
N GLY A 73 -25.21 11.86 18.47
CA GLY A 73 -25.10 12.58 17.20
C GLY A 73 -23.65 12.98 16.88
N GLY A 74 -22.91 13.45 17.87
CA GLY A 74 -21.48 13.78 17.73
C GLY A 74 -20.62 12.57 17.37
N ILE A 75 -20.83 11.46 18.07
CA ILE A 75 -20.14 10.19 17.79
C ILE A 75 -20.49 9.69 16.37
N GLY A 76 -21.76 9.70 16.01
CA GLY A 76 -22.23 9.31 14.68
C GLY A 76 -21.58 10.12 13.57
N LYS A 77 -21.47 11.44 13.74
CA LYS A 77 -20.80 12.33 12.78
C LYS A 77 -19.32 11.99 12.64
N ILE A 78 -18.60 11.77 13.77
CA ILE A 78 -17.17 11.40 13.74
C ILE A 78 -16.96 10.08 12.98
N PHE A 79 -17.81 9.07 13.22
CA PHE A 79 -17.74 7.80 12.50
C PHE A 79 -18.01 7.97 11.00
N TYR A 80 -19.01 8.75 10.63
CA TYR A 80 -19.35 9.03 9.24
C TYR A 80 -18.19 9.73 8.52
N ASP A 81 -17.63 10.81 9.11
CA ASP A 81 -16.51 11.56 8.54
C ASP A 81 -15.26 10.66 8.39
N LYS A 82 -15.00 9.82 9.39
CA LYS A 82 -13.87 8.88 9.35
C LYS A 82 -14.03 7.80 8.26
N GLU A 83 -15.23 7.29 8.06
CA GLU A 83 -15.52 6.32 7.00
C GLU A 83 -15.41 6.96 5.62
N LYS A 84 -15.94 8.18 5.45
CA LYS A 84 -15.83 8.95 4.21
C LYS A 84 -14.36 9.19 3.84
N THR A 85 -13.55 9.67 4.80
CA THR A 85 -12.12 9.91 4.58
C THR A 85 -11.36 8.63 4.23
N ARG A 86 -11.74 7.48 4.81
CA ARG A 86 -11.14 6.19 4.46
C ARG A 86 -11.46 5.78 3.03
N LYS A 87 -12.70 5.95 2.59
CA LYS A 87 -13.12 5.66 1.21
C LYS A 87 -12.40 6.55 0.21
N GLU A 88 -12.33 7.85 0.47
CA GLU A 88 -11.63 8.82 -0.38
C GLU A 88 -10.12 8.50 -0.50
N LYS A 89 -9.47 8.12 0.61
CA LYS A 89 -8.05 7.70 0.57
C LYS A 89 -7.84 6.42 -0.21
N ALA A 90 -8.69 5.40 -0.01
CA ALA A 90 -8.59 4.15 -0.73
C ALA A 90 -8.84 4.32 -2.24
N GLU A 91 -9.74 5.22 -2.62
CA GLU A 91 -10.02 5.55 -4.02
C GLU A 91 -8.85 6.32 -4.65
N ALA A 92 -8.30 7.31 -3.95
CA ALA A 92 -7.11 8.04 -4.40
C ALA A 92 -5.90 7.11 -4.60
N GLU A 93 -5.67 6.18 -3.69
CA GLU A 93 -4.59 5.19 -3.78
C GLU A 93 -4.78 4.24 -4.98
N ARG A 94 -6.02 3.81 -5.23
CA ARG A 94 -6.35 3.00 -6.42
C ARG A 94 -6.10 3.76 -7.72
N ILE A 95 -6.53 5.02 -7.80
CA ILE A 95 -6.31 5.87 -8.97
C ILE A 95 -4.81 6.08 -9.21
N GLU A 96 -4.05 6.34 -8.16
CA GLU A 96 -2.58 6.51 -8.27
C GLU A 96 -1.90 5.23 -8.74
N LEU A 97 -2.29 4.07 -8.20
CA LEU A 97 -1.75 2.78 -8.62
C LEU A 97 -2.10 2.48 -10.09
N GLN A 98 -3.32 2.75 -10.50
CA GLN A 98 -3.75 2.57 -11.89
C GLN A 98 -2.97 3.50 -12.84
N ARG A 99 -2.81 4.78 -12.47
CA ARG A 99 -2.02 5.73 -13.23
C ARG A 99 -0.56 5.31 -13.37
N ARG A 100 0.03 4.76 -12.30
CA ARG A 100 1.41 4.21 -12.36
C ARG A 100 1.50 3.03 -13.33
N LYS A 101 0.53 2.12 -13.30
CA LYS A 101 0.47 1.00 -14.25
C LYS A 101 0.36 1.48 -15.70
N GLU A 102 -0.58 2.39 -15.98
CA GLU A 102 -0.76 2.97 -17.32
C GLU A 102 0.50 3.68 -17.81
N LEU A 103 1.18 4.44 -16.94
CA LEU A 103 2.43 5.11 -17.29
C LEU A 103 3.54 4.09 -17.61
N THR A 104 3.64 3.03 -16.82
CA THR A 104 4.61 1.95 -17.03
C THR A 104 4.35 1.24 -18.36
N GLU A 105 3.09 0.91 -18.68
CA GLU A 105 2.71 0.31 -19.96
C GLU A 105 3.01 1.25 -21.14
N GLN A 106 2.71 2.55 -21.00
CA GLN A 106 3.06 3.53 -22.03
C GLN A 106 4.58 3.65 -22.24
N MET A 107 5.36 3.59 -21.17
CA MET A 107 6.83 3.57 -21.26
C MET A 107 7.31 2.31 -21.99
N PHE A 108 6.78 1.13 -21.65
CA PHE A 108 7.11 -0.12 -22.35
C PHE A 108 6.72 -0.07 -23.81
N HIS A 109 5.54 0.42 -24.16
CA HIS A 109 5.15 0.63 -25.55
C HIS A 109 6.04 1.66 -26.28
N GLY A 110 6.48 2.71 -25.59
CA GLY A 110 7.43 3.68 -26.14
C GLY A 110 8.79 3.04 -26.42
N MET A 111 9.32 2.28 -25.47
CA MET A 111 10.58 1.54 -25.62
C MET A 111 10.52 0.51 -26.76
N ALA A 112 9.42 -0.25 -26.86
CA ALA A 112 9.20 -1.22 -27.93
C ALA A 112 9.17 -0.60 -29.35
N ARG A 113 8.96 0.72 -29.48
CA ARG A 113 9.06 1.44 -30.77
C ARG A 113 10.48 1.78 -31.17
N ILE A 114 11.37 1.95 -30.19
CA ILE A 114 12.76 2.38 -30.38
C ILE A 114 13.69 1.17 -30.46
N VAL A 115 13.37 0.13 -29.68
CA VAL A 115 14.18 -1.08 -29.52
C VAL A 115 13.46 -2.25 -30.19
N ASP A 116 14.18 -3.06 -30.97
CA ASP A 116 13.57 -4.21 -31.65
C ASP A 116 13.08 -5.27 -30.69
N ARG A 117 13.83 -5.54 -29.61
CA ARG A 117 13.52 -6.54 -28.57
C ARG A 117 14.09 -6.10 -27.24
N PHE A 118 13.34 -6.34 -26.18
CA PHE A 118 13.85 -6.24 -24.81
C PHE A 118 13.19 -7.25 -23.90
N VAL A 119 13.89 -7.61 -22.84
CA VAL A 119 13.44 -8.56 -21.81
C VAL A 119 13.62 -7.91 -20.46
N VAL A 120 12.57 -7.86 -19.67
CA VAL A 120 12.63 -7.46 -18.26
C VAL A 120 12.80 -8.73 -17.44
N CYS A 121 13.83 -8.78 -16.60
CA CYS A 121 14.14 -9.98 -15.82
C CYS A 121 14.14 -9.65 -14.32
N ASP A 122 13.44 -10.48 -13.55
CA ASP A 122 13.50 -10.52 -12.10
C ASP A 122 14.42 -11.66 -11.67
N LEU A 123 15.61 -11.29 -11.18
CA LEU A 123 16.66 -12.23 -10.78
C LEU A 123 16.41 -12.88 -9.42
N GLU A 124 15.43 -12.38 -8.65
CA GLU A 124 15.09 -12.90 -7.34
C GLU A 124 14.00 -13.95 -7.42
N ASN A 125 13.01 -13.72 -8.29
CA ASN A 125 11.88 -14.61 -8.50
C ASN A 125 12.06 -15.55 -9.71
N ASP A 126 13.24 -15.55 -10.34
CA ASP A 126 13.52 -16.33 -11.55
C ASP A 126 12.47 -16.14 -12.64
N HIS A 127 12.12 -14.88 -12.92
CA HIS A 127 11.06 -14.54 -13.85
C HIS A 127 11.55 -13.60 -14.94
N TYR A 128 10.99 -13.70 -16.16
CA TYR A 128 11.21 -12.72 -17.23
C TYR A 128 9.90 -12.41 -17.95
N GLU A 129 9.85 -11.20 -18.53
CA GLU A 129 8.84 -10.73 -19.47
C GLU A 129 9.52 -10.29 -20.77
N TYR A 130 9.12 -10.88 -21.91
CA TYR A 130 9.71 -10.63 -23.22
C TYR A 130 8.82 -9.72 -24.06
N HIS A 131 9.41 -8.70 -24.66
CA HIS A 131 8.73 -7.71 -25.49
C HIS A 131 9.43 -7.59 -26.85
N GLU A 132 8.69 -7.77 -27.95
CA GLU A 132 9.19 -7.67 -29.32
C GLU A 132 8.30 -6.78 -30.18
N ARG A 133 8.95 -5.92 -31.00
CA ARG A 133 8.25 -4.98 -31.90
C ARG A 133 7.53 -5.67 -33.08
N ARG A 134 8.03 -6.79 -33.59
CA ARG A 134 7.61 -7.37 -34.88
C ARG A 134 6.72 -8.61 -34.77
N GLY A 135 6.29 -9.00 -33.59
CA GLY A 135 5.25 -10.03 -33.39
C GLY A 135 5.57 -11.43 -33.93
N LYS A 136 6.83 -11.75 -34.20
CA LYS A 136 7.26 -13.13 -34.38
C LYS A 136 7.72 -13.63 -33.02
N GLU A 137 6.79 -14.16 -32.26
CA GLU A 137 7.08 -14.80 -30.98
C GLU A 137 8.05 -15.97 -31.21
N LEU A 138 9.34 -15.69 -31.08
CA LEU A 138 10.39 -16.70 -31.14
C LEU A 138 10.49 -17.47 -29.82
N TYR A 139 9.91 -16.93 -28.74
CA TYR A 139 9.97 -17.46 -27.38
C TYR A 139 8.71 -17.05 -26.59
N PRO A 140 8.32 -17.80 -25.53
CA PRO A 140 7.22 -17.40 -24.66
C PRO A 140 7.39 -15.97 -24.12
N THR A 141 6.27 -15.26 -24.01
CA THR A 141 6.27 -13.86 -23.56
C THR A 141 6.66 -13.70 -22.08
N GLU A 142 6.58 -14.76 -21.29
CA GLU A 142 6.98 -14.81 -19.89
C GLU A 142 7.43 -16.21 -19.47
N GLY A 143 8.23 -16.33 -18.41
CA GLY A 143 8.69 -17.61 -17.88
C GLY A 143 9.87 -17.52 -16.93
N SER A 144 10.58 -18.66 -16.73
CA SER A 144 11.80 -18.72 -15.93
C SER A 144 12.98 -18.06 -16.65
N TYR A 145 13.71 -17.20 -15.96
CA TYR A 145 14.93 -16.57 -16.46
C TYR A 145 16.02 -17.59 -16.81
N LEU A 146 16.17 -18.64 -15.99
CA LEU A 146 17.16 -19.68 -16.24
C LEU A 146 16.84 -20.51 -17.49
N ASP A 147 15.55 -20.73 -17.75
CA ASP A 147 15.10 -21.39 -18.99
C ASP A 147 15.39 -20.49 -20.21
N LEU A 148 15.17 -19.19 -20.09
CA LEU A 148 15.53 -18.22 -21.12
C LEU A 148 17.04 -18.26 -21.42
N LEU A 149 17.91 -18.27 -20.42
CA LEU A 149 19.37 -18.38 -20.61
C LEU A 149 19.76 -19.68 -21.32
N SER A 150 19.13 -20.78 -20.93
CA SER A 150 19.35 -22.08 -21.55
C SER A 150 18.91 -22.09 -23.02
N TRP A 151 17.82 -21.43 -23.36
CA TRP A 151 17.35 -21.27 -24.72
C TRP A 151 18.30 -20.35 -25.53
N LEU A 152 18.68 -19.18 -25.00
CA LEU A 152 19.60 -18.24 -25.64
C LEU A 152 20.92 -18.95 -26.02
N SER A 153 21.47 -19.75 -25.12
CA SER A 153 22.73 -20.48 -25.34
C SER A 153 22.63 -21.53 -26.47
N ARG A 154 21.44 -22.05 -26.72
CA ARG A 154 21.21 -23.00 -27.81
C ARG A 154 21.04 -22.32 -29.16
N GLN A 155 20.49 -21.12 -29.19
CA GLN A 155 20.18 -20.40 -30.45
C GLN A 155 21.31 -19.48 -30.92
N TYR A 156 22.11 -18.95 -29.99
CA TYR A 156 23.09 -17.90 -30.26
C TYR A 156 24.50 -18.27 -29.83
N VAL A 157 25.47 -17.58 -30.41
CA VAL A 157 26.90 -17.66 -30.09
C VAL A 157 27.43 -16.25 -29.82
N ILE A 158 28.31 -16.10 -28.84
CA ILE A 158 29.02 -14.83 -28.59
C ILE A 158 30.15 -14.71 -29.62
N LEU A 159 30.28 -13.53 -30.23
CA LEU A 159 31.29 -13.31 -31.26
C LEU A 159 32.67 -13.02 -30.70
N THR A 160 32.76 -12.50 -29.48
CA THR A 160 34.00 -11.99 -28.88
C THR A 160 34.99 -13.07 -28.42
N ASP A 161 34.53 -14.29 -28.06
CA ASP A 161 35.38 -15.32 -27.43
C ASP A 161 35.05 -16.80 -27.73
N GLY A 162 34.23 -17.07 -28.71
CA GLY A 162 34.11 -18.40 -29.33
C GLY A 162 33.45 -19.56 -28.56
N GLU A 163 32.98 -19.40 -27.36
CA GLU A 163 32.37 -20.52 -26.59
C GLU A 163 30.99 -20.21 -25.99
N ASN A 164 30.00 -21.03 -26.34
CA ASN A 164 28.59 -20.88 -25.87
C ASN A 164 28.41 -20.96 -24.35
N ALA A 165 29.30 -21.65 -23.65
CA ALA A 165 29.27 -21.76 -22.19
C ALA A 165 29.40 -20.37 -21.50
N LYS A 166 30.01 -19.42 -22.18
CA LYS A 166 30.24 -18.08 -21.65
C LYS A 166 28.97 -17.22 -21.59
N LEU A 167 27.99 -17.42 -22.49
CA LEU A 167 26.77 -16.62 -22.47
C LEU A 167 25.92 -16.90 -21.21
N VAL A 168 25.71 -18.15 -20.87
CA VAL A 168 24.98 -18.52 -19.65
C VAL A 168 25.74 -18.06 -18.41
N GLN A 169 27.05 -18.24 -18.38
CA GLN A 169 27.89 -17.82 -17.27
C GLN A 169 27.89 -16.29 -17.14
N MET A 170 28.00 -15.55 -18.24
CA MET A 170 28.02 -14.09 -18.25
C MET A 170 26.71 -13.49 -17.76
N LEU A 171 25.58 -14.08 -18.15
CA LEU A 171 24.23 -13.65 -17.77
C LEU A 171 23.72 -14.34 -16.47
N ALA A 172 24.53 -15.18 -15.82
CA ALA A 172 24.16 -15.78 -14.53
C ALA A 172 23.92 -14.67 -13.49
N PRO A 173 22.88 -14.80 -12.63
CA PRO A 173 22.53 -13.77 -11.65
C PRO A 173 23.70 -13.33 -10.75
N GLU A 174 24.58 -14.25 -10.36
CA GLU A 174 25.75 -13.94 -9.53
C GLU A 174 26.76 -13.07 -10.28
N ASN A 175 27.00 -13.38 -11.55
CA ASN A 175 27.93 -12.61 -12.38
C ASN A 175 27.39 -11.22 -12.72
N LEU A 176 26.10 -11.12 -13.00
CA LEU A 176 25.43 -9.82 -13.20
C LEU A 176 25.55 -8.95 -11.96
N ARG A 177 25.30 -9.52 -10.77
CA ARG A 177 25.47 -8.82 -9.48
C ARG A 177 26.91 -8.42 -9.20
N ALA A 178 27.88 -9.17 -9.69
CA ALA A 178 29.28 -8.84 -9.53
C ALA A 178 29.75 -7.69 -10.43
N GLN A 179 29.20 -7.57 -11.64
CA GLN A 179 29.57 -6.59 -12.66
C GLN A 179 28.72 -5.32 -12.60
N LEU A 180 27.41 -5.44 -12.36
CA LEU A 180 26.46 -4.31 -12.30
C LEU A 180 26.28 -3.88 -10.84
N LYS A 181 27.10 -2.95 -10.38
CA LYS A 181 27.10 -2.46 -9.00
C LYS A 181 26.38 -1.13 -8.82
N GLU A 182 26.30 -0.33 -9.89
CA GLU A 182 25.70 0.99 -9.90
C GLU A 182 24.65 1.08 -11.04
N GLU A 183 23.70 2.00 -10.91
CA GLU A 183 22.65 2.21 -11.93
C GLU A 183 23.21 2.60 -13.33
N LYS A 184 24.39 3.21 -13.38
CA LYS A 184 25.07 3.60 -14.62
C LYS A 184 25.81 2.46 -15.30
N ASP A 185 26.00 1.33 -14.61
CA ASP A 185 26.71 0.20 -15.17
C ASP A 185 25.93 -0.45 -16.31
N SER A 186 26.63 -1.01 -17.27
CA SER A 186 26.01 -1.78 -18.35
C SER A 186 27.00 -2.82 -18.88
N ILE A 187 26.46 -3.96 -19.30
CA ILE A 187 27.24 -4.99 -20.00
C ILE A 187 26.79 -4.97 -21.46
N LYS A 188 27.76 -4.91 -22.39
CA LYS A 188 27.48 -4.94 -23.81
C LYS A 188 28.34 -6.01 -24.49
N PHE A 189 27.71 -6.80 -25.36
CA PHE A 189 28.39 -7.79 -26.17
C PHE A 189 27.67 -8.09 -27.46
N GLU A 190 28.42 -8.46 -28.47
CA GLU A 190 27.87 -8.92 -29.74
C GLU A 190 27.65 -10.43 -29.72
N TYR A 191 26.54 -10.84 -30.29
CA TYR A 191 26.19 -12.23 -30.45
C TYR A 191 25.51 -12.45 -31.83
N ALA A 192 25.55 -13.66 -32.30
CA ALA A 192 24.95 -14.00 -33.61
C ALA A 192 24.13 -15.29 -33.48
N THR A 193 23.21 -15.50 -34.43
CA THR A 193 22.61 -16.82 -34.64
C THR A 193 23.70 -17.83 -35.00
N ARG A 194 23.49 -19.12 -34.66
CA ARG A 194 24.48 -20.17 -34.91
C ARG A 194 24.87 -20.31 -36.39
N ASP A 195 23.96 -19.98 -37.31
CA ASP A 195 24.23 -19.94 -38.76
C ASP A 195 24.95 -18.65 -39.20
N ARG A 196 25.22 -17.73 -38.27
CA ARG A 196 25.87 -16.44 -38.46
C ARG A 196 25.20 -15.53 -39.52
N LYS A 197 23.88 -15.68 -39.69
CA LYS A 197 23.13 -14.82 -40.62
C LYS A 197 22.62 -13.55 -39.98
N ASN A 198 22.32 -13.60 -38.65
CA ASN A 198 21.85 -12.45 -37.92
C ASN A 198 22.86 -12.09 -36.84
N PHE A 199 23.27 -10.85 -36.80
CA PHE A 199 24.19 -10.26 -35.84
C PHE A 199 23.43 -9.32 -34.93
N LEU A 200 23.65 -9.42 -33.66
CA LEU A 200 22.87 -8.75 -32.64
C LEU A 200 23.80 -8.15 -31.58
N MET A 201 23.42 -6.98 -31.05
CA MET A 201 24.07 -6.37 -29.89
C MET A 201 23.16 -6.55 -28.67
N MET A 202 23.65 -7.18 -27.63
CA MET A 202 23.01 -7.25 -26.32
C MET A 202 23.54 -6.12 -25.44
N THR A 203 22.61 -5.39 -24.82
CA THR A 203 22.92 -4.44 -23.74
C THR A 203 22.12 -4.85 -22.53
N VAL A 204 22.80 -5.11 -21.41
CA VAL A 204 22.18 -5.44 -20.11
C VAL A 204 22.35 -4.27 -19.18
N VAL A 205 21.26 -3.77 -18.62
CA VAL A 205 21.24 -2.63 -17.69
C VAL A 205 20.51 -3.01 -16.41
N PRO A 206 20.99 -2.57 -15.24
CA PRO A 206 20.31 -2.76 -13.96
C PRO A 206 19.14 -1.77 -13.86
N VAL A 207 18.00 -2.20 -13.32
CA VAL A 207 16.80 -1.34 -13.15
C VAL A 207 16.16 -1.45 -11.77
N GLY A 208 16.50 -2.45 -10.98
CA GLY A 208 15.91 -2.64 -9.66
C GLY A 208 16.91 -3.15 -8.63
N TRP A 209 16.85 -2.57 -7.43
CA TRP A 209 17.71 -2.90 -6.30
C TRP A 209 16.88 -3.05 -5.03
N GLN A 210 17.18 -4.06 -4.24
CA GLN A 210 16.62 -4.22 -2.89
C GLN A 210 17.75 -4.47 -1.90
N ASN A 211 17.79 -3.70 -0.83
CA ASN A 211 18.83 -3.80 0.21
C ASN A 211 20.27 -3.80 -0.36
N GLY A 212 20.54 -3.01 -1.40
CA GLY A 212 21.84 -2.94 -2.07
C GLY A 212 22.17 -4.13 -2.97
N ARG A 213 21.25 -5.06 -3.19
CA ARG A 213 21.40 -6.21 -4.09
C ARG A 213 20.60 -5.96 -5.38
N LEU A 214 21.20 -6.22 -6.52
CA LEU A 214 20.53 -6.17 -7.82
C LEU A 214 19.45 -7.25 -7.91
N THR A 215 18.20 -6.82 -8.15
CA THR A 215 17.04 -7.70 -8.27
C THR A 215 16.45 -7.73 -9.66
N GLN A 216 16.56 -6.63 -10.42
CA GLN A 216 15.95 -6.55 -11.74
C GLN A 216 16.90 -5.95 -12.76
N ILE A 217 16.87 -6.50 -13.97
CA ILE A 217 17.63 -6.02 -15.14
C ILE A 217 16.72 -5.90 -16.36
N ILE A 218 17.16 -5.10 -17.34
CA ILE A 218 16.62 -5.13 -18.70
C ILE A 218 17.72 -5.58 -19.65
N MET A 219 17.42 -6.56 -20.49
CA MET A 219 18.25 -6.99 -21.61
C MET A 219 17.66 -6.42 -22.89
N ILE A 220 18.43 -5.61 -23.61
CA ILE A 220 18.05 -4.96 -24.86
C ILE A 220 18.82 -5.61 -25.99
N SER A 221 18.13 -6.03 -27.04
CA SER A 221 18.72 -6.63 -28.23
C SER A 221 18.44 -5.77 -29.44
N GLN A 222 19.51 -5.38 -30.16
CA GLN A 222 19.47 -4.61 -31.39
C GLN A 222 20.00 -5.43 -32.57
N ASP A 223 19.32 -5.38 -33.71
CA ASP A 223 19.78 -6.02 -34.95
C ASP A 223 20.90 -5.18 -35.58
N MET A 224 22.07 -5.80 -35.73
CA MET A 224 23.28 -5.22 -36.30
C MET A 224 23.60 -5.82 -37.68
N SER A 225 22.77 -6.71 -38.21
CA SER A 225 23.03 -7.44 -39.45
C SER A 225 23.29 -6.52 -40.64
N GLY A 226 22.53 -5.43 -40.74
CA GLY A 226 22.77 -4.43 -41.79
C GLY A 226 24.13 -3.72 -41.69
N GLN A 227 24.61 -3.45 -40.46
CA GLN A 227 25.92 -2.84 -40.24
C GLN A 227 27.05 -3.82 -40.60
N HIS A 228 26.92 -5.09 -40.21
CA HIS A 228 27.86 -6.13 -40.56
C HIS A 228 27.98 -6.31 -42.10
N ILE A 229 26.86 -6.33 -42.83
CA ILE A 229 26.84 -6.41 -44.28
C ILE A 229 27.55 -5.20 -44.91
N LEU A 230 27.27 -3.98 -44.42
CA LEU A 230 27.91 -2.77 -44.91
C LEU A 230 29.42 -2.77 -44.63
N GLN A 231 29.84 -3.27 -43.47
CA GLN A 231 31.24 -3.38 -43.11
C GLN A 231 31.97 -4.44 -43.96
N GLU A 232 31.33 -5.56 -44.23
CA GLU A 232 31.85 -6.62 -45.10
C GLU A 232 32.00 -6.11 -46.54
N LEU A 233 31.00 -5.41 -47.10
CA LEU A 233 31.06 -4.76 -48.39
C LEU A 233 32.14 -3.67 -48.46
N ALA A 234 32.34 -2.92 -47.37
CA ALA A 234 33.39 -1.90 -47.31
C ALA A 234 34.82 -2.48 -47.25
N ASN A 235 34.94 -3.70 -46.70
CA ASN A 235 36.23 -4.37 -46.52
C ASN A 235 36.59 -5.34 -47.63
N THR A 236 35.66 -5.64 -48.55
CA THR A 236 35.89 -6.53 -49.71
C THR A 236 35.94 -5.76 -51.00
N ASP A 237 36.76 -6.24 -51.94
CA ASP A 237 36.80 -5.74 -53.32
C ASP A 237 35.62 -6.34 -54.10
N GLY A 238 34.78 -5.49 -54.68
CA GLY A 238 33.54 -5.88 -55.34
C GLY A 238 33.73 -6.71 -56.62
N LEU A 239 34.94 -6.80 -57.19
CA LEU A 239 35.22 -7.61 -58.37
C LEU A 239 35.80 -8.98 -58.03
N THR A 240 36.66 -9.03 -57.01
CA THR A 240 37.40 -10.27 -56.68
C THR A 240 36.87 -10.97 -55.45
N GLY A 241 36.03 -10.30 -54.64
CA GLY A 241 35.54 -10.84 -53.36
C GLY A 241 36.62 -10.96 -52.27
N LEU A 242 37.84 -10.50 -52.53
CA LEU A 242 38.95 -10.51 -51.59
C LEU A 242 38.93 -9.26 -50.71
N LEU A 243 39.65 -9.32 -49.56
CA LEU A 243 39.80 -8.17 -48.68
C LEU A 243 40.46 -7.02 -49.45
N ASN A 244 39.89 -5.81 -49.40
CA ASN A 244 40.44 -4.67 -50.10
C ASN A 244 41.70 -4.13 -49.41
N LYS A 245 42.53 -3.40 -50.15
CA LYS A 245 43.79 -2.82 -49.67
C LYS A 245 43.60 -1.96 -48.41
N ARG A 246 42.47 -1.28 -48.30
CA ARG A 246 42.16 -0.39 -47.19
C ARG A 246 41.99 -1.14 -45.86
N TYR A 247 41.43 -2.37 -45.89
CA TYR A 247 41.34 -3.24 -44.74
C TYR A 247 42.73 -3.78 -44.35
N PHE A 248 43.53 -4.15 -45.33
CA PHE A 248 44.89 -4.66 -45.09
C PHE A 248 45.77 -3.61 -44.41
N ASP A 249 45.72 -2.36 -44.86
CA ASP A 249 46.50 -1.23 -44.32
C ASP A 249 46.03 -0.81 -42.90
N ALA A 250 44.83 -1.21 -42.45
CA ALA A 250 44.28 -0.89 -41.15
C ALA A 250 44.57 -1.96 -40.06
N VAL A 251 44.95 -3.18 -40.46
CA VAL A 251 45.17 -4.33 -39.57
C VAL A 251 46.64 -4.71 -39.41
N THR A 252 47.52 -4.16 -40.25
CA THR A 252 48.97 -4.23 -40.15
C THR A 252 49.53 -2.99 -39.47
#